data_9e1b0448e68f62e9e34128add73cba07
#
_entry.id   9e1b0448e68f62e9e34128add73cba07
#
_cell.length_a   1.000
_cell.length_b   1.000
_cell.length_c   1.000
_cell.angle_alpha   90.00
_cell.angle_beta   90.00
_cell.angle_gamma   90.00
#
_symmetry.space_group_name_H-M   'P 1'
#
loop_
_entity.id
_entity.type
_entity.pdbx_description
1 polymer ?
#
loop_
_entity_poly.entity_id
_entity_poly.type
_entity_poly.pdbx_seq_one_letter_code
_entity_poly.pdbx_strand_id
1 'polypeptide(L)'
;TPDSATTPFSPAIDGYFNPYGDPAAHSPALLAFIGSGYIRSENVSTVGSINLKADGVLLTLPGGDLRMAAGVDFRHERFETSGANFISGDAPRIAAPTRYERDVAAAFAELRIPIVGPDNVMPGVERLEISLAGRVEDHEGVGRTSNPKVGLLYKPTPDLLLRTSYGTSFRAPSLRELNSAYRLGPVFLDRSGANV
;
A
#
# COMPACT_ATOMS: atom_id res chain seq x y z
N THR A 1 16.59 -7.91 24.27
CA THR A 1 15.61 -7.01 24.89
C THR A 1 15.10 -7.66 26.13
N PRO A 2 15.17 -7.03 27.29
CA PRO A 2 14.64 -7.66 28.49
C PRO A 2 13.13 -7.73 28.39
N ASP A 3 12.63 -8.92 28.45
CA ASP A 3 11.22 -9.25 28.68
C ASP A 3 10.92 -9.02 30.17
N SER A 4 11.25 -7.82 30.66
CA SER A 4 11.14 -7.48 32.06
C SER A 4 9.82 -6.80 32.35
N ALA A 5 8.76 -7.55 32.24
CA ALA A 5 7.44 -7.16 32.73
C ALA A 5 7.31 -7.24 34.27
N THR A 6 8.39 -7.30 35.01
CA THR A 6 8.37 -7.43 36.44
C THR A 6 9.37 -6.50 37.12
N THR A 7 9.17 -5.22 36.97
CA THR A 7 9.75 -4.31 37.95
C THR A 7 8.93 -4.51 39.24
N PRO A 8 9.52 -4.88 40.35
CA PRO A 8 8.79 -5.11 41.60
C PRO A 8 8.38 -3.80 42.27
N PHE A 9 7.50 -3.08 41.56
CA PHE A 9 6.94 -1.83 42.07
C PHE A 9 5.68 -2.11 42.87
N SER A 10 5.60 -1.54 44.05
CA SER A 10 4.42 -1.59 44.90
C SER A 10 4.07 -0.18 45.41
N PRO A 11 2.92 0.38 45.03
CA PRO A 11 2.51 1.73 45.46
C PRO A 11 2.54 1.94 46.99
N ALA A 12 2.26 0.87 47.74
CA ALA A 12 2.24 0.92 49.21
C ALA A 12 3.66 1.05 49.79
N ILE A 13 4.70 0.62 49.09
CA ILE A 13 6.11 0.64 49.55
C ILE A 13 6.88 1.77 48.85
N ASP A 14 6.72 1.91 47.54
CA ASP A 14 7.51 2.78 46.68
C ASP A 14 6.94 4.19 46.53
N GLY A 15 5.65 4.37 46.96
CA GLY A 15 4.96 5.66 46.89
C GLY A 15 4.45 5.99 45.49
N TYR A 16 4.03 7.23 45.30
CA TYR A 16 3.48 7.77 44.06
C TYR A 16 4.41 8.84 43.49
N PHE A 17 4.49 8.93 42.17
CA PHE A 17 5.23 9.97 41.50
C PHE A 17 4.62 11.36 41.74
N ASN A 18 5.42 12.27 42.26
CA ASN A 18 5.02 13.68 42.42
C ASN A 18 5.81 14.52 41.40
N PRO A 19 5.21 14.97 40.30
CA PRO A 19 5.89 15.75 39.28
C PRO A 19 6.35 17.14 39.75
N TYR A 20 5.84 17.60 40.91
CA TYR A 20 6.16 18.89 41.50
C TYR A 20 7.09 18.77 42.73
N GLY A 21 7.51 17.55 43.07
CA GLY A 21 8.36 17.26 44.20
C GLY A 21 9.86 17.23 43.85
N ASP A 22 10.69 17.03 44.86
CA ASP A 22 12.12 16.80 44.61
C ASP A 22 12.32 15.45 43.90
N PRO A 23 12.96 15.42 42.71
CA PRO A 23 13.27 14.18 42.02
C PRO A 23 14.04 13.16 42.83
N ALA A 24 14.90 13.62 43.76
CA ALA A 24 15.71 12.77 44.66
C ALA A 24 14.86 12.06 45.72
N ALA A 25 13.64 12.52 45.96
CA ALA A 25 12.72 11.91 46.94
C ALA A 25 11.99 10.67 46.41
N HIS A 26 12.12 10.37 45.12
CA HIS A 26 11.45 9.21 44.50
C HIS A 26 12.29 7.95 44.67
N SER A 27 11.61 6.83 44.97
CA SER A 27 12.30 5.55 45.04
C SER A 27 12.86 5.13 43.68
N PRO A 28 14.04 4.49 43.62
CA PRO A 28 14.57 3.94 42.37
C PRO A 28 13.61 2.96 41.68
N ALA A 29 12.81 2.19 42.43
CA ALA A 29 11.86 1.25 41.93
C ALA A 29 10.68 1.96 41.20
N LEU A 30 10.20 3.09 41.76
CA LEU A 30 9.19 3.94 41.14
C LEU A 30 9.68 4.51 39.79
N LEU A 31 10.90 5.06 39.77
CA LEU A 31 11.48 5.62 38.57
C LEU A 31 11.73 4.55 37.49
N ALA A 32 12.20 3.38 37.90
CA ALA A 32 12.37 2.23 36.97
C ALA A 32 11.03 1.75 36.40
N PHE A 33 9.99 1.71 37.23
CA PHE A 33 8.63 1.36 36.79
C PHE A 33 8.09 2.36 35.76
N ILE A 34 8.20 3.65 36.01
CA ILE A 34 7.75 4.71 35.08
C ILE A 34 8.57 4.62 33.77
N GLY A 35 9.87 4.37 33.86
CA GLY A 35 10.74 4.22 32.70
C GLY A 35 10.57 2.90 31.93
N SER A 36 9.82 1.93 32.46
CA SER A 36 9.61 0.62 31.81
C SER A 36 8.50 0.60 30.79
N GLY A 37 7.77 1.71 30.63
CA GLY A 37 6.66 1.82 29.69
C GLY A 37 7.12 1.62 28.22
N TYR A 38 6.32 0.86 27.46
CA TYR A 38 6.58 0.64 26.04
C TYR A 38 5.30 0.44 25.22
N ILE A 39 5.42 0.70 23.92
CA ILE A 39 4.44 0.30 22.90
C ILE A 39 5.19 -0.51 21.85
N ARG A 40 4.75 -1.73 21.65
CA ARG A 40 5.25 -2.61 20.58
C ARG A 40 4.11 -2.89 19.61
N SER A 41 4.35 -2.72 18.31
CA SER A 41 3.44 -3.12 17.24
C SER A 41 4.24 -3.88 16.20
N GLU A 42 3.73 -5.04 15.83
CA GLU A 42 4.29 -5.89 14.79
C GLU A 42 3.26 -6.05 13.69
N ASN A 43 3.65 -5.77 12.46
CA ASN A 43 2.81 -5.87 11.29
C ASN A 43 3.57 -6.65 10.22
N VAL A 44 2.99 -7.75 9.78
CA VAL A 44 3.54 -8.62 8.75
C VAL A 44 2.58 -8.63 7.56
N SER A 45 3.10 -8.28 6.39
CA SER A 45 2.36 -8.37 5.13
C SER A 45 3.01 -9.41 4.23
N THR A 46 2.24 -10.38 3.78
CA THR A 46 2.68 -11.45 2.90
C THR A 46 1.83 -11.43 1.64
N VAL A 47 2.48 -11.54 0.48
CA VAL A 47 1.82 -11.60 -0.82
C VAL A 47 2.38 -12.80 -1.59
N GLY A 48 1.49 -13.71 -2.00
CA GLY A 48 1.78 -14.77 -2.96
C GLY A 48 1.06 -14.47 -4.27
N SER A 49 1.74 -14.58 -5.42
CA SER A 49 1.11 -14.35 -6.72
C SER A 49 1.52 -15.37 -7.77
N ILE A 50 0.58 -15.65 -8.67
CA ILE A 50 0.81 -16.42 -9.89
C ILE A 50 0.31 -15.57 -11.05
N ASN A 51 1.11 -15.43 -12.10
CA ASN A 51 0.72 -14.74 -13.31
C ASN A 51 1.05 -15.58 -14.55
N LEU A 52 0.17 -15.48 -15.54
CA LEU A 52 0.37 -16.05 -16.87
C LEU A 52 0.17 -14.93 -17.88
N LYS A 53 1.11 -14.82 -18.82
CA LYS A 53 1.04 -13.80 -19.85
C LYS A 53 1.54 -14.40 -21.16
N ALA A 54 0.90 -13.97 -22.25
CA ALA A 54 1.31 -14.29 -23.61
C ALA A 54 1.31 -13.01 -24.46
N ASP A 55 2.26 -12.91 -25.37
CA ASP A 55 2.33 -11.83 -26.34
C ASP A 55 2.82 -12.35 -27.70
N GLY A 56 2.42 -11.65 -28.75
CA GLY A 56 2.80 -12.03 -30.10
C GLY A 56 2.22 -11.13 -31.17
N VAL A 57 2.55 -11.48 -32.42
CA VAL A 57 1.98 -10.87 -33.61
C VAL A 57 0.67 -11.60 -33.94
N LEU A 58 -0.41 -10.85 -34.10
CA LEU A 58 -1.72 -11.39 -34.54
C LEU A 58 -1.82 -11.46 -36.05
N LEU A 59 -1.44 -10.38 -36.73
CA LEU A 59 -1.42 -10.29 -38.20
C LEU A 59 -0.55 -9.09 -38.62
N THR A 60 -0.13 -9.06 -39.86
CA THR A 60 0.62 -7.94 -40.45
C THR A 60 -0.35 -7.04 -41.22
N LEU A 61 -0.36 -5.74 -40.82
CA LEU A 61 -1.09 -4.66 -41.48
C LEU A 61 -0.16 -3.91 -42.43
N PRO A 62 -0.68 -3.05 -43.33
CA PRO A 62 0.17 -2.20 -44.18
C PRO A 62 1.13 -1.29 -43.39
N GLY A 63 0.80 -0.92 -42.15
CA GLY A 63 1.63 -0.12 -41.26
C GLY A 63 2.61 -0.92 -40.41
N GLY A 64 2.59 -2.27 -40.50
CA GLY A 64 3.44 -3.19 -39.73
C GLY A 64 2.65 -4.22 -38.94
N ASP A 65 3.31 -4.86 -38.00
CA ASP A 65 2.71 -5.95 -37.21
C ASP A 65 1.74 -5.45 -36.16
N LEU A 66 0.47 -5.92 -36.26
CA LEU A 66 -0.50 -5.84 -35.17
C LEU A 66 -0.07 -6.78 -34.05
N ARG A 67 0.29 -6.24 -32.91
CA ARG A 67 0.74 -7.02 -31.76
C ARG A 67 -0.29 -7.01 -30.64
N MET A 68 -0.41 -8.15 -29.97
CA MET A 68 -1.25 -8.30 -28.80
C MET A 68 -0.42 -8.85 -27.63
N ALA A 69 -0.73 -8.37 -26.42
CA ALA A 69 -0.36 -9.01 -25.17
C ALA A 69 -1.63 -9.22 -24.35
N ALA A 70 -1.73 -10.34 -23.66
CA ALA A 70 -2.81 -10.62 -22.73
C ALA A 70 -2.30 -11.47 -21.57
N GLY A 71 -2.94 -11.36 -20.42
CA GLY A 71 -2.57 -12.15 -19.27
C GLY A 71 -3.59 -12.13 -18.16
N VAL A 72 -3.38 -13.05 -17.22
CA VAL A 72 -4.14 -13.18 -15.99
C VAL A 72 -3.18 -13.17 -14.81
N ASP A 73 -3.64 -12.65 -13.71
CA ASP A 73 -2.91 -12.57 -12.45
C ASP A 73 -3.85 -12.99 -11.32
N PHE A 74 -3.35 -13.84 -10.44
CA PHE A 74 -4.01 -14.19 -9.20
C PHE A 74 -3.06 -13.91 -8.04
N ARG A 75 -3.55 -13.23 -7.01
CA ARG A 75 -2.78 -12.80 -5.86
C ARG A 75 -3.53 -13.06 -4.58
N HIS A 76 -2.87 -13.71 -3.64
CA HIS A 76 -3.33 -13.88 -2.27
C HIS A 76 -2.55 -12.93 -1.36
N GLU A 77 -3.25 -12.06 -0.67
CA GLU A 77 -2.69 -11.07 0.25
C GLU A 77 -3.07 -11.43 1.68
N ARG A 78 -2.09 -11.37 2.60
CA ARG A 78 -2.28 -11.58 4.02
C ARG A 78 -1.66 -10.44 4.79
N PHE A 79 -2.36 -9.95 5.78
CA PHE A 79 -1.88 -8.96 6.72
C PHE A 79 -2.13 -9.45 8.16
N GLU A 80 -1.07 -9.55 8.94
CA GLU A 80 -1.13 -9.91 10.35
C GLU A 80 -0.66 -8.72 11.19
N THR A 81 -1.38 -8.44 12.28
CA THR A 81 -1.01 -7.40 13.23
C THR A 81 -1.08 -7.96 14.64
N SER A 82 -0.07 -7.67 15.42
CA SER A 82 -0.01 -7.99 16.85
C SER A 82 0.65 -6.85 17.60
N GLY A 83 0.55 -6.84 18.90
CA GLY A 83 1.19 -5.81 19.68
C GLY A 83 1.12 -6.04 21.18
N ALA A 84 1.92 -5.27 21.89
CA ALA A 84 1.87 -5.19 23.34
C ALA A 84 2.07 -3.75 23.76
N ASN A 85 1.41 -3.32 24.81
CA ASN A 85 1.67 -2.01 25.41
C ASN A 85 1.71 -2.12 26.93
N PHE A 86 2.60 -1.33 27.50
CA PHE A 86 2.73 -1.15 28.94
C PHE A 86 2.92 0.34 29.20
N ILE A 87 1.82 1.08 29.16
CA ILE A 87 1.78 2.54 29.35
C ILE A 87 0.91 2.96 30.54
N SER A 88 0.16 2.00 31.08
CA SER A 88 -0.71 2.22 32.25
C SER A 88 -1.05 0.87 32.88
N GLY A 89 -1.27 0.88 34.19
CA GLY A 89 -1.56 -0.33 34.97
C GLY A 89 -0.30 -1.03 35.47
N ASP A 90 -0.47 -2.18 36.08
CA ASP A 90 0.54 -2.98 36.77
C ASP A 90 1.11 -4.13 35.90
N ALA A 91 0.51 -4.36 34.73
CA ALA A 91 0.95 -5.40 33.79
C ALA A 91 0.79 -4.98 32.33
N PRO A 92 1.63 -5.53 31.41
CA PRO A 92 1.48 -5.30 29.98
C PRO A 92 0.15 -5.81 29.47
N ARG A 93 -0.44 -5.08 28.53
CA ARG A 93 -1.60 -5.53 27.74
C ARG A 93 -1.11 -6.07 26.42
N ILE A 94 -1.38 -7.35 26.16
CA ILE A 94 -1.00 -8.04 24.93
C ILE A 94 -2.24 -8.11 24.05
N ALA A 95 -2.15 -7.56 22.84
CA ALA A 95 -3.15 -7.73 21.80
C ALA A 95 -2.92 -9.06 21.09
N ALA A 96 -3.94 -9.92 21.05
CA ALA A 96 -3.88 -11.15 20.29
C ALA A 96 -3.60 -10.85 18.80
N PRO A 97 -2.82 -11.70 18.11
CA PRO A 97 -2.62 -11.58 16.68
C PRO A 97 -3.95 -11.59 15.94
N THR A 98 -4.13 -10.62 15.05
CA THR A 98 -5.28 -10.55 14.17
C THR A 98 -4.79 -10.68 12.73
N ARG A 99 -5.49 -11.50 11.95
CA ARG A 99 -5.15 -11.81 10.56
C ARG A 99 -6.28 -11.35 9.65
N TYR A 100 -5.90 -10.76 8.53
CA TYR A 100 -6.76 -10.37 7.43
C TYR A 100 -6.21 -10.94 6.15
N GLU A 101 -7.08 -11.46 5.29
CA GLU A 101 -6.72 -12.07 4.02
C GLU A 101 -7.62 -11.53 2.92
N ARG A 102 -7.12 -11.55 1.69
CA ARG A 102 -7.87 -11.15 0.52
C ARG A 102 -7.30 -11.80 -0.72
N ASP A 103 -8.18 -12.28 -1.58
CA ASP A 103 -7.85 -12.73 -2.92
C ASP A 103 -8.10 -11.62 -3.95
N VAL A 104 -7.23 -11.56 -4.93
CA VAL A 104 -7.33 -10.63 -6.04
C VAL A 104 -7.10 -11.39 -7.33
N ALA A 105 -8.09 -11.34 -8.21
CA ALA A 105 -7.98 -11.86 -9.57
C ALA A 105 -7.96 -10.72 -10.57
N ALA A 106 -7.09 -10.78 -11.57
CA ALA A 106 -6.98 -9.76 -12.60
C ALA A 106 -6.79 -10.38 -13.98
N ALA A 107 -7.28 -9.68 -14.99
CA ALA A 107 -7.02 -9.97 -16.39
C ALA A 107 -6.69 -8.66 -17.12
N PHE A 108 -5.80 -8.73 -18.09
CA PHE A 108 -5.46 -7.60 -18.94
C PHE A 108 -5.29 -8.01 -20.39
N ALA A 109 -5.50 -7.06 -21.27
CA ALA A 109 -5.16 -7.17 -22.68
C ALA A 109 -4.63 -5.83 -23.19
N GLU A 110 -3.70 -5.91 -24.13
CA GLU A 110 -3.10 -4.77 -24.82
C GLU A 110 -3.00 -5.08 -26.33
N LEU A 111 -3.38 -4.10 -27.15
CA LEU A 111 -3.23 -4.12 -28.62
C LEU A 111 -2.35 -2.94 -29.02
N ARG A 112 -1.42 -3.20 -29.95
CA ARG A 112 -0.60 -2.21 -30.61
C ARG A 112 -0.89 -2.29 -32.10
N ILE A 113 -1.50 -1.23 -32.63
CA ILE A 113 -2.05 -1.16 -33.99
C ILE A 113 -1.23 -0.15 -34.79
N PRO A 114 -0.30 -0.58 -35.64
CA PRO A 114 0.41 0.31 -36.54
C PRO A 114 -0.50 0.64 -37.73
N ILE A 115 -0.88 1.92 -37.82
CA ILE A 115 -1.72 2.43 -38.93
C ILE A 115 -0.84 2.82 -40.11
N VAL A 116 0.24 3.54 -39.81
CA VAL A 116 1.26 3.97 -40.79
C VAL A 116 2.63 3.54 -40.29
N GLY A 117 3.40 2.94 -41.19
CA GLY A 117 4.75 2.47 -40.94
C GLY A 117 5.60 2.49 -42.21
N PRO A 118 6.75 1.80 -42.25
CA PRO A 118 7.71 1.91 -43.35
C PRO A 118 7.14 1.61 -44.72
N ASP A 119 6.14 0.71 -44.84
CA ASP A 119 5.63 0.22 -46.13
C ASP A 119 4.48 1.09 -46.68
N ASN A 120 3.91 2.01 -45.88
CA ASN A 120 2.80 2.85 -46.27
C ASN A 120 2.94 4.31 -45.80
N VAL A 121 4.15 4.84 -45.76
CA VAL A 121 4.49 6.23 -45.43
C VAL A 121 3.69 7.21 -46.29
N MET A 122 3.17 8.28 -45.68
CA MET A 122 2.44 9.34 -46.36
C MET A 122 3.09 10.70 -46.04
N PRO A 123 2.93 11.70 -46.91
CA PRO A 123 3.43 13.04 -46.62
C PRO A 123 2.88 13.57 -45.28
N GLY A 124 3.79 13.93 -44.36
CA GLY A 124 3.43 14.38 -43.03
C GLY A 124 3.04 13.30 -42.04
N VAL A 125 3.12 11.99 -42.40
CA VAL A 125 2.86 10.86 -41.52
C VAL A 125 3.87 9.76 -41.80
N GLU A 126 5.00 9.77 -41.13
CA GLU A 126 6.01 8.74 -41.24
C GLU A 126 5.66 7.50 -40.39
N ARG A 127 5.05 7.74 -39.23
CA ARG A 127 4.55 6.66 -38.39
C ARG A 127 3.32 7.11 -37.59
N LEU A 128 2.31 6.26 -37.60
CA LEU A 128 1.12 6.42 -36.78
C LEU A 128 0.78 5.09 -36.14
N GLU A 129 0.70 5.08 -34.81
CA GLU A 129 0.41 3.88 -34.03
C GLU A 129 -0.61 4.19 -32.94
N ILE A 130 -1.61 3.33 -32.79
CA ILE A 130 -2.57 3.38 -31.70
C ILE A 130 -2.30 2.21 -30.75
N SER A 131 -2.26 2.48 -29.46
CA SER A 131 -2.26 1.46 -28.43
C SER A 131 -3.56 1.49 -27.63
N LEU A 132 -4.15 0.31 -27.44
CA LEU A 132 -5.33 0.09 -26.61
C LEU A 132 -4.98 -0.90 -25.53
N ALA A 133 -5.28 -0.58 -24.29
CA ALA A 133 -5.08 -1.51 -23.19
C ALA A 133 -6.26 -1.45 -22.23
N GLY A 134 -6.52 -2.55 -21.57
CA GLY A 134 -7.51 -2.65 -20.52
C GLY A 134 -7.10 -3.67 -19.47
N ARG A 135 -7.36 -3.34 -18.21
CA ARG A 135 -7.17 -4.23 -17.07
C ARG A 135 -8.44 -4.25 -16.23
N VAL A 136 -8.86 -5.42 -15.87
CA VAL A 136 -9.98 -5.66 -14.96
C VAL A 136 -9.44 -6.41 -13.76
N GLU A 137 -9.79 -5.96 -12.58
CA GLU A 137 -9.40 -6.59 -11.31
C GLU A 137 -10.64 -6.79 -10.45
N ASP A 138 -10.70 -7.93 -9.79
CA ASP A 138 -11.70 -8.25 -8.76
C ASP A 138 -10.97 -8.42 -7.43
N HIS A 139 -11.30 -7.56 -6.49
CA HIS A 139 -10.72 -7.55 -5.15
C HIS A 139 -11.78 -8.04 -4.16
N GLU A 140 -11.55 -9.17 -3.54
CA GLU A 140 -12.43 -9.68 -2.49
C GLU A 140 -12.66 -8.61 -1.41
N GLY A 141 -13.94 -8.36 -1.08
CA GLY A 141 -14.34 -7.37 -0.07
C GLY A 141 -14.27 -5.89 -0.51
N VAL A 142 -13.76 -5.60 -1.72
CA VAL A 142 -13.71 -4.22 -2.26
C VAL A 142 -14.56 -4.09 -3.53
N GLY A 143 -14.52 -5.11 -4.38
CA GLY A 143 -15.27 -5.17 -5.63
C GLY A 143 -14.41 -5.08 -6.88
N ARG A 144 -15.08 -4.96 -8.02
CA ARG A 144 -14.48 -5.03 -9.35
C ARG A 144 -14.12 -3.64 -9.87
N THR A 145 -12.97 -3.54 -10.51
CA THR A 145 -12.47 -2.32 -11.15
C THR A 145 -12.09 -2.57 -12.60
N SER A 146 -12.18 -1.53 -13.43
CA SER A 146 -11.81 -1.57 -14.83
C SER A 146 -11.01 -0.32 -15.19
N ASN A 147 -9.85 -0.52 -15.77
CA ASN A 147 -8.89 0.52 -16.08
C ASN A 147 -8.50 0.47 -17.56
N PRO A 148 -9.29 1.14 -18.44
CA PRO A 148 -8.94 1.29 -19.85
C PRO A 148 -7.84 2.34 -20.04
N LYS A 149 -7.03 2.14 -21.10
CA LYS A 149 -5.99 3.07 -21.53
C LYS A 149 -5.94 3.11 -23.05
N VAL A 150 -5.80 4.31 -23.62
CA VAL A 150 -5.55 4.54 -25.03
C VAL A 150 -4.29 5.38 -25.20
N GLY A 151 -3.48 5.06 -26.18
CA GLY A 151 -2.29 5.83 -26.54
C GLY A 151 -2.20 6.05 -28.04
N LEU A 152 -1.57 7.16 -28.41
CA LEU A 152 -1.28 7.55 -29.76
C LEU A 152 0.19 7.91 -29.88
N LEU A 153 0.86 7.35 -30.89
CA LEU A 153 2.18 7.74 -31.32
C LEU A 153 2.05 8.28 -32.74
N TYR A 154 2.53 9.51 -32.93
CA TYR A 154 2.52 10.18 -34.21
C TYR A 154 3.90 10.75 -34.52
N LYS A 155 4.45 10.35 -35.67
CA LYS A 155 5.74 10.80 -36.18
C LYS A 155 5.52 11.45 -37.54
N PRO A 156 5.39 12.79 -37.61
CA PRO A 156 5.18 13.49 -38.89
C PRO A 156 6.42 13.53 -39.75
N THR A 157 7.61 13.61 -39.14
CA THR A 157 8.92 13.68 -39.82
C THR A 157 9.93 12.81 -39.12
N PRO A 158 11.09 12.49 -39.73
CA PRO A 158 12.14 11.70 -39.08
C PRO A 158 12.60 12.22 -37.72
N ASP A 159 12.55 13.54 -37.54
CA ASP A 159 13.14 14.22 -36.38
C ASP A 159 12.11 14.55 -35.28
N LEU A 160 10.80 14.42 -35.57
CA LEU A 160 9.73 14.77 -34.61
C LEU A 160 8.87 13.57 -34.26
N LEU A 161 8.78 13.26 -32.98
CA LEU A 161 7.91 12.22 -32.43
C LEU A 161 7.01 12.77 -31.32
N LEU A 162 5.71 12.66 -31.51
CA LEU A 162 4.69 13.06 -30.55
C LEU A 162 4.05 11.81 -29.94
N ARG A 163 3.88 11.81 -28.62
CA ARG A 163 3.18 10.76 -27.90
C ARG A 163 2.14 11.36 -26.96
N THR A 164 0.97 10.78 -26.94
CA THR A 164 -0.07 11.08 -25.97
C THR A 164 -0.71 9.81 -25.46
N SER A 165 -1.23 9.83 -24.25
CA SER A 165 -2.01 8.72 -23.72
C SER A 165 -3.04 9.22 -22.72
N TYR A 166 -4.17 8.53 -22.68
CA TYR A 166 -5.20 8.71 -21.68
C TYR A 166 -5.55 7.36 -21.06
N GLY A 167 -5.76 7.33 -19.76
CA GLY A 167 -6.17 6.11 -19.07
C GLY A 167 -6.70 6.40 -17.69
N THR A 168 -7.44 5.45 -17.15
CA THR A 168 -7.90 5.45 -15.77
C THR A 168 -7.02 4.56 -14.93
N SER A 169 -6.93 4.84 -13.64
CA SER A 169 -6.27 3.98 -12.68
C SER A 169 -7.08 3.93 -11.39
N PHE A 170 -7.06 2.78 -10.76
CA PHE A 170 -7.65 2.57 -9.45
C PHE A 170 -6.62 1.93 -8.52
N ARG A 171 -6.59 2.38 -7.28
CA ARG A 171 -5.82 1.75 -6.22
C ARG A 171 -6.79 1.22 -5.17
N ALA A 172 -6.86 -0.10 -5.03
CA ALA A 172 -7.58 -0.71 -3.92
C ALA A 172 -6.93 -0.31 -2.58
N PRO A 173 -7.73 -0.05 -1.53
CA PRO A 173 -7.19 0.10 -0.20
C PRO A 173 -6.42 -1.16 0.22
N SER A 174 -5.30 -1.00 0.89
CA SER A 174 -4.55 -2.12 1.45
C SER A 174 -5.35 -2.78 2.59
N LEU A 175 -5.04 -4.05 2.91
CA LEU A 175 -5.64 -4.73 4.06
C LEU A 175 -5.42 -3.97 5.36
N ARG A 176 -4.28 -3.30 5.50
CA ARG A 176 -4.00 -2.43 6.63
C ARG A 176 -4.94 -1.22 6.68
N GLU A 177 -5.16 -0.54 5.56
CA GLU A 177 -6.05 0.64 5.48
C GLU A 177 -7.51 0.26 5.79
N LEU A 178 -7.97 -0.89 5.28
CA LEU A 178 -9.33 -1.40 5.53
C LEU A 178 -9.56 -1.78 6.99
N ASN A 179 -8.51 -2.23 7.68
CA ASN A 179 -8.62 -2.78 9.03
C ASN A 179 -7.93 -1.92 10.09
N SER A 180 -7.45 -0.74 9.73
CA SER A 180 -6.96 0.24 10.70
C SER A 180 -8.14 0.80 11.46
N ALA A 181 -8.29 0.42 12.72
CA ALA A 181 -9.23 1.09 13.61
C ALA A 181 -8.87 2.59 13.69
N TYR A 182 -9.82 3.46 13.39
CA TYR A 182 -9.70 4.88 13.70
C TYR A 182 -9.57 5.00 15.22
N ARG A 183 -8.35 5.18 15.68
CA ARG A 183 -8.12 5.53 17.08
C ARG A 183 -8.35 7.04 17.22
N LEU A 184 -9.51 7.41 17.70
CA LEU A 184 -9.69 8.73 18.26
C LEU A 184 -8.89 8.77 19.57
N GLY A 185 -7.66 9.29 19.49
CA GLY A 185 -6.87 9.59 20.67
C GLY A 185 -7.34 10.90 21.31
N PRO A 186 -7.13 11.11 22.61
CA PRO A 186 -7.35 12.40 23.22
C PRO A 186 -6.43 13.43 22.56
N VAL A 187 -7.01 14.51 22.04
CA VAL A 187 -6.26 15.67 21.58
C VAL A 187 -6.03 16.56 22.79
N PHE A 188 -4.78 16.72 23.19
CA PHE A 188 -4.42 17.67 24.21
C PHE A 188 -4.35 19.05 23.56
N LEU A 189 -5.23 19.94 23.96
CA LEU A 189 -5.17 21.34 23.57
C LEU A 189 -4.40 22.09 24.67
N ASP A 190 -3.55 23.01 24.28
CA ASP A 190 -2.99 23.95 25.22
C ASP A 190 -4.08 24.93 25.73
N ARG A 191 -3.73 25.82 26.65
CA ARG A 191 -4.65 26.80 27.20
C ARG A 191 -5.16 27.82 26.17
N SER A 192 -4.49 27.92 24.99
CA SER A 192 -4.89 28.78 23.86
C SER A 192 -5.84 28.06 22.92
N GLY A 193 -6.06 26.74 23.07
CA GLY A 193 -6.86 25.91 22.18
C GLY A 193 -6.14 25.45 20.91
N ALA A 194 -4.83 25.66 20.83
CA ALA A 194 -4.01 25.12 19.74
C ALA A 194 -3.65 23.64 19.99
N ASN A 195 -3.56 22.87 18.91
CA ASN A 195 -3.05 21.49 18.99
C ASN A 195 -1.56 21.52 19.30
N VAL A 196 -1.13 20.70 20.26
CA VAL A 196 0.28 20.51 20.64
C VAL A 196 0.80 19.23 19.98
#